data_cfffc3c0c1c4bd14f55e7f3ff7226c92
#
_entry.id   cfffc3c0c1c4bd14f55e7f3ff7226c92
#
_cell.length_a   1.000
_cell.length_b   1.000
_cell.length_c   1.000
_cell.angle_alpha   90.00
_cell.angle_beta   90.00
_cell.angle_gamma   90.00
#
_symmetry.space_group_name_H-M   'P 1'
#
loop_
_entity.id
_entity.type
_entity.pdbx_description
1 polymer ?
#
loop_
_entity_poly.entity_id
_entity_poly.type
_entity_poly.pdbx_seq_one_letter_code
_entity_poly.pdbx_strand_id
1 'polypeptide(L)'
;CSIFMLPSSLFAYKYGLGSCLDQSLEQVIWPAIKKENLDGFIFLGDNVYGDHPNGKLLKMKNAYKIQREKLPKWLMQDKEILAIWDDHDFGLNDGGNDYIFKREAQEMFLNFWDVPSNDPRNFREGLYFKKQKYLDEIEIEIIALDTRYFRSRLNGKKNAYKPNINPKATILGKEQWDWFESSIANSTAKVIIILSSIQVLATDHPYEKWANFPLERNKLIRILSEASKEKRIIVVSGDRHRSGIYQNNFFIEITASSLNKPGSKFNESDPFLLGQTFPEINYGILDIQPTQNRITISIHDKEGKGLNSKTMDIY
;
A
#
# COMPACT_ATOMS: atom_id res chain seq x y z
N CYS A 1 27.10 35.10 27.81
CA CYS A 1 25.92 34.27 27.70
C CYS A 1 26.06 33.41 26.45
N SER A 2 26.53 32.16 26.65
CA SER A 2 26.57 31.18 25.56
C SER A 2 25.18 30.56 25.42
N ILE A 3 24.52 30.89 24.34
CA ILE A 3 23.27 30.23 23.94
C ILE A 3 23.68 28.83 23.48
N PHE A 4 23.46 27.82 24.33
CA PHE A 4 23.44 26.43 23.87
C PHE A 4 22.22 26.27 22.93
N MET A 5 22.48 26.31 21.62
CA MET A 5 21.52 25.73 20.65
C MET A 5 21.47 24.23 20.94
N LEU A 6 20.39 23.77 21.54
CA LEU A 6 20.06 22.36 21.50
C LEU A 6 20.00 21.96 20.03
N PRO A 7 20.62 20.84 19.64
CA PRO A 7 20.44 20.36 18.27
C PRO A 7 18.94 20.20 18.02
N SER A 8 18.41 20.90 17.01
CA SER A 8 17.09 20.64 16.49
C SER A 8 17.04 19.13 16.18
N SER A 9 16.23 18.39 16.91
CA SER A 9 16.00 17.00 16.59
C SER A 9 15.55 16.97 15.12
N LEU A 10 16.36 16.33 14.29
CA LEU A 10 16.01 16.07 12.90
C LEU A 10 14.78 15.15 12.93
N PHE A 11 13.59 15.73 12.90
CA PHE A 11 12.35 14.96 12.81
C PHE A 11 12.20 14.42 11.39
N ALA A 12 12.96 13.36 11.11
CA ALA A 12 12.71 12.48 9.99
C ALA A 12 11.67 11.47 10.42
N TYR A 13 10.80 11.03 9.51
CA TYR A 13 9.87 9.94 9.74
C TYR A 13 10.04 8.88 8.66
N LYS A 14 10.34 7.67 9.09
CA LYS A 14 10.65 6.56 8.19
C LYS A 14 9.63 5.44 8.31
N TYR A 15 8.88 5.21 7.23
CA TYR A 15 8.02 4.05 7.10
C TYR A 15 8.71 2.92 6.35
N GLY A 16 8.64 1.70 6.88
CA GLY A 16 8.83 0.48 6.10
C GLY A 16 7.55 0.17 5.31
N LEU A 17 7.71 -0.40 4.14
CA LEU A 17 6.63 -0.74 3.22
C LEU A 17 6.76 -2.19 2.79
N GLY A 18 5.65 -2.93 2.78
CA GLY A 18 5.70 -4.30 2.27
C GLY A 18 4.34 -4.96 2.14
N SER A 19 4.27 -5.96 1.27
CA SER A 19 3.10 -6.80 1.01
C SER A 19 3.51 -8.25 0.76
N CYS A 20 2.55 -9.12 0.52
CA CYS A 20 2.76 -10.52 0.14
C CYS A 20 3.61 -11.28 1.18
N LEU A 21 3.04 -11.37 2.41
CA LEU A 21 3.65 -12.01 3.57
C LEU A 21 2.92 -13.33 3.90
N ASP A 22 3.36 -14.42 3.28
CA ASP A 22 2.76 -15.75 3.48
C ASP A 22 3.15 -16.32 4.86
N GLN A 23 2.16 -16.54 5.72
CA GLN A 23 2.35 -17.08 7.06
C GLN A 23 2.87 -18.53 7.07
N SER A 24 2.77 -19.25 5.95
CA SER A 24 3.28 -20.63 5.85
C SER A 24 4.78 -20.69 5.54
N LEU A 25 5.34 -19.60 5.01
CA LEU A 25 6.75 -19.49 4.63
C LEU A 25 7.60 -18.89 5.77
N GLU A 26 8.91 -19.04 5.65
CA GLU A 26 9.86 -18.37 6.54
C GLU A 26 9.89 -16.86 6.27
N GLN A 27 10.03 -16.05 7.31
CA GLN A 27 10.02 -14.59 7.23
C GLN A 27 11.41 -14.01 7.49
N VAL A 28 12.34 -14.30 6.60
CA VAL A 28 13.78 -13.98 6.72
C VAL A 28 14.11 -12.50 6.62
N ILE A 29 13.15 -11.68 6.21
CA ILE A 29 13.37 -10.24 5.92
C ILE A 29 13.47 -9.35 7.17
N TRP A 30 12.87 -9.77 8.30
CA TRP A 30 12.74 -8.94 9.48
C TRP A 30 14.06 -8.44 10.10
N PRO A 31 15.17 -9.21 10.10
CA PRO A 31 16.45 -8.70 10.59
C PRO A 31 17.00 -7.52 9.79
N ALA A 32 16.77 -7.47 8.47
CA ALA A 32 17.16 -6.34 7.63
C ALA A 32 16.28 -5.12 7.94
N ILE A 33 14.97 -5.29 7.96
CA ILE A 33 14.00 -4.22 8.27
C ILE A 33 14.26 -3.62 9.66
N LYS A 34 14.61 -4.44 10.66
CA LYS A 34 14.92 -3.96 12.02
C LYS A 34 16.09 -2.97 12.06
N LYS A 35 17.10 -3.15 11.19
CA LYS A 35 18.28 -2.27 11.13
C LYS A 35 17.97 -0.89 10.56
N GLU A 36 16.83 -0.73 9.88
CA GLU A 36 16.42 0.55 9.27
C GLU A 36 15.98 1.60 10.30
N ASN A 37 15.77 1.20 11.56
CA ASN A 37 15.30 2.11 12.63
C ASN A 37 14.01 2.86 12.23
N LEU A 38 13.01 2.11 11.78
CA LEU A 38 11.73 2.65 11.33
C LEU A 38 10.94 3.31 12.46
N ASP A 39 10.14 4.32 12.14
CA ASP A 39 9.12 4.89 13.01
C ASP A 39 7.78 4.15 12.88
N GLY A 40 7.49 3.66 11.68
CA GLY A 40 6.29 2.89 11.39
C GLY A 40 6.46 1.88 10.26
N PHE A 41 5.47 1.05 10.07
CA PHE A 41 5.40 0.10 8.95
C PHE A 41 4.01 0.09 8.33
N ILE A 42 3.97 0.08 7.00
CA ILE A 42 2.74 0.02 6.21
C ILE A 42 2.67 -1.33 5.52
N PHE A 43 1.69 -2.12 5.92
CA PHE A 43 1.33 -3.38 5.28
C PHE A 43 0.36 -3.10 4.12
N LEU A 44 0.74 -3.49 2.91
CA LEU A 44 0.10 -3.11 1.65
C LEU A 44 -0.79 -4.20 1.05
N GLY A 45 -1.29 -5.08 1.88
CA GLY A 45 -2.13 -6.20 1.47
C GLY A 45 -1.36 -7.52 1.38
N ASP A 46 -2.12 -8.62 1.21
CA ASP A 46 -1.59 -9.98 1.30
C ASP A 46 -0.80 -10.22 2.59
N ASN A 47 -1.38 -9.74 3.68
CA ASN A 47 -0.76 -9.85 5.00
C ASN A 47 -0.85 -11.28 5.54
N VAL A 48 -1.77 -12.06 4.97
CA VAL A 48 -1.92 -13.51 5.11
C VAL A 48 -2.43 -14.11 3.80
N TYR A 49 -2.15 -15.38 3.58
CA TYR A 49 -2.68 -16.18 2.47
C TYR A 49 -3.78 -17.10 3.00
N GLY A 50 -4.93 -16.49 3.27
CA GLY A 50 -6.09 -17.12 3.90
C GLY A 50 -7.21 -17.51 2.94
N ASP A 51 -7.12 -17.12 1.69
CA ASP A 51 -8.09 -17.40 0.65
C ASP A 51 -8.24 -18.89 0.35
N HIS A 52 -9.42 -19.28 -0.09
CA HIS A 52 -9.73 -20.64 -0.49
C HIS A 52 -10.63 -20.61 -1.74
N PRO A 53 -10.47 -21.55 -2.70
CA PRO A 53 -11.26 -21.56 -3.94
C PRO A 53 -12.78 -21.58 -3.74
N ASN A 54 -13.26 -22.11 -2.60
CA ASN A 54 -14.69 -22.09 -2.25
C ASN A 54 -15.11 -20.83 -1.47
N GLY A 55 -14.19 -19.87 -1.26
CA GLY A 55 -14.43 -18.60 -0.56
C GLY A 55 -14.66 -18.70 0.94
N LYS A 56 -14.61 -19.91 1.56
CA LYS A 56 -14.83 -20.05 3.00
C LYS A 56 -13.65 -19.55 3.83
N LEU A 57 -13.93 -18.85 4.93
CA LEU A 57 -12.94 -18.17 5.79
C LEU A 57 -12.28 -19.06 6.85
N LEU A 58 -12.47 -20.38 6.84
CA LEU A 58 -11.83 -21.29 7.81
C LEU A 58 -10.30 -21.24 7.73
N LYS A 59 -9.77 -21.22 6.51
CA LYS A 59 -8.33 -21.07 6.28
C LYS A 59 -7.82 -19.71 6.75
N MET A 60 -8.60 -18.64 6.52
CA MET A 60 -8.29 -17.26 6.91
C MET A 60 -8.07 -17.12 8.40
N LYS A 61 -8.98 -17.66 9.22
CA LYS A 61 -8.85 -17.61 10.68
C LYS A 61 -7.56 -18.25 11.18
N ASN A 62 -7.18 -19.39 10.61
CA ASN A 62 -5.93 -20.06 10.95
C ASN A 62 -4.70 -19.30 10.43
N ALA A 63 -4.78 -18.72 9.23
CA ALA A 63 -3.71 -17.90 8.66
C ALA A 63 -3.39 -16.69 9.54
N TYR A 64 -4.39 -15.95 10.00
CA TYR A 64 -4.23 -14.85 10.93
C TYR A 64 -3.63 -15.28 12.28
N LYS A 65 -4.05 -16.43 12.83
CA LYS A 65 -3.46 -16.97 14.07
C LYS A 65 -1.95 -17.21 13.89
N ILE A 66 -1.55 -17.93 12.84
CA ILE A 66 -0.15 -18.22 12.55
C ILE A 66 0.65 -16.92 12.31
N GLN A 67 0.08 -15.99 11.57
CA GLN A 67 0.75 -14.71 11.28
C GLN A 67 0.98 -13.88 12.54
N ARG A 68 0.02 -13.83 13.46
CA ARG A 68 0.15 -13.16 14.75
C ARG A 68 1.35 -13.69 15.57
N GLU A 69 1.59 -15.00 15.52
CA GLU A 69 2.70 -15.65 16.20
C GLU A 69 4.07 -15.35 15.53
N LYS A 70 4.08 -15.12 14.20
CA LYS A 70 5.30 -14.87 13.40
C LYS A 70 5.72 -13.42 13.31
N LEU A 71 4.79 -12.49 13.39
CA LEU A 71 5.12 -11.07 13.34
C LEU A 71 6.04 -10.66 14.49
N PRO A 72 7.13 -9.90 14.23
CA PRO A 72 8.09 -9.53 15.25
C PRO A 72 7.47 -8.65 16.34
N LYS A 73 7.67 -8.99 17.60
CA LYS A 73 7.16 -8.20 18.74
C LYS A 73 7.65 -6.74 18.70
N TRP A 74 8.93 -6.52 18.38
CA TRP A 74 9.50 -5.16 18.28
C TRP A 74 8.78 -4.29 17.23
N LEU A 75 8.24 -4.92 16.16
CA LEU A 75 7.49 -4.19 15.15
C LEU A 75 6.07 -3.87 15.66
N MET A 76 5.38 -4.89 16.20
CA MET A 76 3.97 -4.78 16.58
C MET A 76 3.74 -3.97 17.86
N GLN A 77 4.73 -3.88 18.74
CA GLN A 77 4.60 -3.19 20.04
C GLN A 77 5.22 -1.80 20.05
N ASP A 78 6.31 -1.60 19.28
CA ASP A 78 7.13 -0.40 19.39
C ASP A 78 6.97 0.55 18.20
N LYS A 79 6.25 0.14 17.14
CA LYS A 79 6.13 0.91 15.90
C LYS A 79 4.68 1.22 15.56
N GLU A 80 4.48 2.34 14.85
CA GLU A 80 3.18 2.63 14.25
C GLU A 80 2.89 1.64 13.13
N ILE A 81 1.73 0.99 13.18
CA ILE A 81 1.31 0.04 12.15
C ILE A 81 0.11 0.61 11.38
N LEU A 82 0.25 0.64 10.07
CA LEU A 82 -0.85 0.86 9.15
C LEU A 82 -0.99 -0.37 8.25
N ALA A 83 -2.21 -0.76 7.95
CA ALA A 83 -2.47 -1.91 7.11
C ALA A 83 -3.68 -1.68 6.21
N ILE A 84 -3.55 -2.14 4.96
CA ILE A 84 -4.64 -2.37 4.03
C ILE A 84 -4.66 -3.85 3.66
N TRP A 85 -5.76 -4.33 3.12
CA TRP A 85 -5.85 -5.69 2.60
C TRP A 85 -5.64 -5.76 1.10
N ASP A 86 -5.40 -6.99 0.61
CA ASP A 86 -5.54 -7.35 -0.78
C ASP A 86 -6.34 -8.65 -0.92
N ASP A 87 -6.30 -9.34 -2.04
CA ASP A 87 -7.20 -10.45 -2.35
C ASP A 87 -7.00 -11.68 -1.46
N HIS A 88 -5.78 -11.97 -1.03
CA HIS A 88 -5.50 -13.12 -0.17
C HIS A 88 -5.98 -12.95 1.27
N ASP A 89 -5.96 -11.76 1.82
CA ASP A 89 -6.56 -11.45 3.13
C ASP A 89 -8.01 -10.95 3.02
N PHE A 90 -8.48 -10.55 1.84
CA PHE A 90 -9.91 -10.40 1.53
C PHE A 90 -10.65 -11.74 1.50
N GLY A 91 -9.97 -12.84 1.10
CA GLY A 91 -10.45 -14.21 1.20
C GLY A 91 -10.81 -14.90 -0.10
N LEU A 92 -10.64 -14.25 -1.23
CA LEU A 92 -10.84 -14.80 -2.56
C LEU A 92 -9.84 -14.20 -3.54
N ASN A 93 -8.96 -15.04 -4.12
CA ASN A 93 -7.97 -14.59 -5.10
C ASN A 93 -8.65 -13.81 -6.23
N ASP A 94 -8.11 -12.61 -6.53
CA ASP A 94 -8.68 -11.63 -7.44
C ASP A 94 -10.17 -11.30 -7.14
N GLY A 95 -10.59 -11.44 -5.87
CA GLY A 95 -11.97 -11.23 -5.42
C GLY A 95 -12.39 -9.76 -5.44
N GLY A 96 -13.69 -9.52 -5.55
CA GLY A 96 -14.28 -8.19 -5.59
C GLY A 96 -15.68 -8.16 -4.96
N ASN A 97 -16.52 -7.24 -5.38
CA ASN A 97 -17.82 -6.92 -4.77
C ASN A 97 -18.82 -8.10 -4.70
N ASP A 98 -18.64 -9.10 -5.52
CA ASP A 98 -19.45 -10.31 -5.55
C ASP A 98 -19.00 -11.39 -4.56
N TYR A 99 -17.94 -11.16 -3.81
CA TYR A 99 -17.51 -12.08 -2.75
C TYR A 99 -18.47 -12.01 -1.57
N ILE A 100 -19.13 -13.14 -1.28
CA ILE A 100 -20.25 -13.18 -0.33
C ILE A 100 -19.83 -13.07 1.14
N PHE A 101 -18.57 -13.40 1.49
CA PHE A 101 -18.05 -13.35 2.86
C PHE A 101 -17.19 -12.11 3.13
N LYS A 102 -17.27 -11.08 2.29
CA LYS A 102 -16.44 -9.88 2.42
C LYS A 102 -16.64 -9.11 3.73
N ARG A 103 -17.84 -9.18 4.33
CA ARG A 103 -18.13 -8.54 5.61
C ARG A 103 -17.40 -9.25 6.76
N GLU A 104 -17.49 -10.56 6.80
CA GLU A 104 -16.80 -11.40 7.77
C GLU A 104 -15.28 -11.29 7.62
N ALA A 105 -14.77 -11.20 6.38
CA ALA A 105 -13.35 -10.95 6.12
C ALA A 105 -12.91 -9.60 6.68
N GLN A 106 -13.71 -8.54 6.49
CA GLN A 106 -13.47 -7.22 7.07
C GLN A 106 -13.38 -7.29 8.60
N GLU A 107 -14.30 -7.97 9.26
CA GLU A 107 -14.29 -8.15 10.71
C GLU A 107 -13.03 -8.89 11.19
N MET A 108 -12.61 -9.95 10.49
CA MET A 108 -11.37 -10.67 10.79
C MET A 108 -10.14 -9.79 10.64
N PHE A 109 -10.06 -8.99 9.58
CA PHE A 109 -8.97 -8.06 9.34
C PHE A 109 -8.88 -7.00 10.46
N LEU A 110 -9.99 -6.34 10.79
CA LEU A 110 -10.04 -5.32 11.83
C LEU A 110 -9.63 -5.87 13.20
N ASN A 111 -10.10 -7.08 13.53
CA ASN A 111 -9.71 -7.78 14.76
C ASN A 111 -8.21 -8.17 14.76
N PHE A 112 -7.67 -8.61 13.65
CA PHE A 112 -6.25 -8.97 13.55
C PHE A 112 -5.33 -7.77 13.76
N TRP A 113 -5.68 -6.61 13.22
CA TRP A 113 -4.89 -5.40 13.35
C TRP A 113 -5.21 -4.58 14.61
N ASP A 114 -5.99 -5.13 15.53
CA ASP A 114 -6.40 -4.49 16.79
C ASP A 114 -6.99 -3.09 16.56
N VAL A 115 -7.78 -2.94 15.48
CA VAL A 115 -8.41 -1.66 15.14
C VAL A 115 -9.40 -1.28 16.23
N PRO A 116 -9.32 -0.05 16.79
CA PRO A 116 -10.20 0.38 17.87
C PRO A 116 -11.68 0.21 17.53
N SER A 117 -12.49 -0.21 18.51
CA SER A 117 -13.92 -0.46 18.31
C SER A 117 -14.73 0.75 17.87
N ASN A 118 -14.24 1.97 18.13
CA ASN A 118 -14.85 3.23 17.69
C ASN A 118 -14.35 3.72 16.32
N ASP A 119 -13.46 2.96 15.66
CA ASP A 119 -13.00 3.30 14.29
C ASP A 119 -14.16 3.18 13.30
N PRO A 120 -14.34 4.16 12.39
CA PRO A 120 -15.42 4.15 11.41
C PRO A 120 -15.49 2.88 10.54
N ARG A 121 -14.37 2.18 10.33
CA ARG A 121 -14.32 0.92 9.57
C ARG A 121 -15.11 -0.22 10.22
N ASN A 122 -15.44 -0.14 11.50
CA ASN A 122 -16.32 -1.12 12.15
C ASN A 122 -17.80 -0.92 11.78
N PHE A 123 -18.19 0.27 11.29
CA PHE A 123 -19.59 0.67 11.10
C PHE A 123 -19.97 0.90 9.64
N ARG A 124 -19.02 0.77 8.70
CA ARG A 124 -19.25 0.95 7.27
C ARG A 124 -18.69 -0.22 6.47
N GLU A 125 -19.05 -0.28 5.21
CA GLU A 125 -18.47 -1.18 4.22
C GLU A 125 -17.09 -0.70 3.77
N GLY A 126 -16.15 -1.65 3.64
CA GLY A 126 -14.78 -1.39 3.19
C GLY A 126 -13.84 -0.86 4.25
N LEU A 127 -12.53 -1.01 3.96
CA LEU A 127 -11.43 -0.71 4.89
C LEU A 127 -10.74 0.63 4.64
N TYR A 128 -11.23 1.46 3.72
CA TYR A 128 -10.62 2.74 3.41
C TYR A 128 -10.59 3.68 4.63
N PHE A 129 -9.49 4.42 4.80
CA PHE A 129 -9.33 5.37 5.91
C PHE A 129 -8.33 6.46 5.55
N LYS A 130 -8.26 7.51 6.37
CA LYS A 130 -7.20 8.49 6.30
C LYS A 130 -6.58 8.72 7.67
N LYS A 131 -5.30 9.11 7.66
CA LYS A 131 -4.54 9.45 8.85
C LYS A 131 -3.71 10.70 8.59
N GLN A 132 -3.81 11.67 9.48
CA GLN A 132 -3.01 12.89 9.48
C GLN A 132 -1.84 12.73 10.44
N LYS A 133 -0.70 13.31 10.07
CA LYS A 133 0.50 13.39 10.89
C LYS A 133 1.19 14.72 10.66
N TYR A 134 1.67 15.31 11.73
CA TYR A 134 2.50 16.51 11.67
C TYR A 134 3.95 16.14 11.95
N LEU A 135 4.83 16.52 11.06
CA LEU A 135 6.27 16.37 11.16
C LEU A 135 6.88 17.78 11.07
N ASP A 136 7.31 18.32 12.19
CA ASP A 136 7.63 19.75 12.32
C ASP A 136 6.45 20.62 11.87
N GLU A 137 6.65 21.51 10.91
CA GLU A 137 5.61 22.39 10.35
C GLU A 137 4.87 21.78 9.14
N ILE A 138 5.21 20.53 8.77
CA ILE A 138 4.64 19.87 7.58
C ILE A 138 3.53 18.90 8.00
N GLU A 139 2.35 19.11 7.46
CA GLU A 139 1.27 18.14 7.54
C GLU A 139 1.43 17.09 6.43
N ILE A 140 1.32 15.82 6.83
CA ILE A 140 1.29 14.64 5.95
C ILE A 140 -0.06 13.98 6.11
N GLU A 141 -0.71 13.64 5.02
CA GLU A 141 -1.94 12.86 5.02
C GLU A 141 -1.72 11.52 4.31
N ILE A 142 -2.05 10.44 4.99
CA ILE A 142 -2.07 9.08 4.43
C ILE A 142 -3.52 8.73 4.13
N ILE A 143 -3.82 8.42 2.88
CA ILE A 143 -5.15 8.03 2.41
C ILE A 143 -5.07 6.60 1.90
N ALA A 144 -5.71 5.69 2.63
CA ALA A 144 -5.75 4.27 2.31
C ALA A 144 -7.02 3.94 1.52
N LEU A 145 -6.85 3.35 0.35
CA LEU A 145 -7.94 2.91 -0.51
C LEU A 145 -8.25 1.42 -0.26
N ASP A 146 -9.52 1.09 -0.31
CA ASP A 146 -9.99 -0.29 -0.40
C ASP A 146 -10.26 -0.61 -1.88
N THR A 147 -9.39 -1.41 -2.47
CA THR A 147 -9.48 -1.78 -3.88
C THR A 147 -10.19 -3.13 -4.09
N ARG A 148 -10.82 -3.69 -3.04
CA ARG A 148 -11.46 -5.02 -3.06
C ARG A 148 -12.97 -4.98 -2.83
N TYR A 149 -13.41 -4.38 -1.74
CA TYR A 149 -14.79 -4.50 -1.25
C TYR A 149 -15.86 -4.13 -2.28
N PHE A 150 -15.59 -3.09 -3.08
CA PHE A 150 -16.54 -2.53 -4.07
C PHE A 150 -16.20 -2.91 -5.50
N ARG A 151 -15.02 -3.49 -5.74
CA ARG A 151 -14.47 -3.69 -7.07
C ARG A 151 -15.36 -4.61 -7.91
N SER A 152 -15.75 -4.11 -9.08
CA SER A 152 -16.44 -4.90 -10.10
C SER A 152 -15.57 -6.06 -10.59
N ARG A 153 -16.20 -7.10 -11.14
CA ARG A 153 -15.47 -8.25 -11.71
C ARG A 153 -14.46 -7.81 -12.76
N LEU A 154 -13.31 -8.46 -12.74
CA LEU A 154 -12.29 -8.33 -13.79
C LEU A 154 -12.80 -8.98 -15.10
N ASN A 155 -12.45 -8.36 -16.22
CA ASN A 155 -12.70 -8.92 -17.53
C ASN A 155 -11.54 -9.85 -17.96
N GLY A 156 -11.85 -10.93 -18.64
CA GLY A 156 -10.84 -11.87 -19.14
C GLY A 156 -10.61 -13.06 -18.22
N LYS A 157 -9.41 -13.61 -18.26
CA LYS A 157 -8.99 -14.77 -17.48
C LYS A 157 -7.85 -14.38 -16.55
N LYS A 158 -7.67 -15.11 -15.46
CA LYS A 158 -6.50 -14.97 -14.58
C LYS A 158 -5.20 -14.93 -15.38
N ASN A 159 -4.31 -14.03 -15.07
CA ASN A 159 -3.05 -13.74 -15.77
C ASN A 159 -3.22 -13.29 -17.24
N ALA A 160 -4.41 -12.86 -17.64
CA ALA A 160 -4.71 -12.31 -18.96
C ALA A 160 -5.92 -11.35 -18.90
N TYR A 161 -5.93 -10.50 -17.87
CA TYR A 161 -7.02 -9.55 -17.68
C TYR A 161 -7.04 -8.48 -18.77
N LYS A 162 -8.24 -8.11 -19.16
CA LYS A 162 -8.53 -7.11 -20.20
C LYS A 162 -9.18 -5.89 -19.56
N PRO A 163 -9.05 -4.71 -20.19
CA PRO A 163 -9.73 -3.52 -19.72
C PRO A 163 -11.26 -3.70 -19.64
N ASN A 164 -11.84 -3.28 -18.53
CA ASN A 164 -13.28 -3.17 -18.34
C ASN A 164 -13.70 -1.72 -18.62
N ILE A 165 -14.25 -1.49 -19.81
CA ILE A 165 -14.69 -0.18 -20.28
C ILE A 165 -16.16 0.13 -19.95
N ASN A 166 -16.84 -0.74 -19.21
CA ASN A 166 -18.20 -0.49 -18.76
C ASN A 166 -18.22 0.74 -17.83
N PRO A 167 -18.99 1.80 -18.12
CA PRO A 167 -19.03 3.00 -17.27
C PRO A 167 -19.63 2.77 -15.89
N LYS A 168 -20.27 1.63 -15.65
CA LYS A 168 -20.75 1.21 -14.33
C LYS A 168 -19.73 0.37 -13.54
N ALA A 169 -18.64 -0.05 -14.18
CA ALA A 169 -17.61 -0.80 -13.49
C ALA A 169 -16.77 0.14 -12.61
N THR A 170 -16.48 -0.32 -11.41
CA THR A 170 -15.80 0.48 -10.39
C THR A 170 -14.74 -0.34 -9.64
N ILE A 171 -13.73 0.32 -9.11
CA ILE A 171 -12.80 -0.21 -8.11
C ILE A 171 -13.26 0.22 -6.72
N LEU A 172 -13.53 1.51 -6.52
CA LEU A 172 -13.77 2.08 -5.19
C LEU A 172 -15.25 2.14 -4.80
N GLY A 173 -16.18 2.03 -5.76
CA GLY A 173 -17.60 2.28 -5.51
C GLY A 173 -17.89 3.76 -5.25
N LYS A 174 -19.18 4.12 -5.27
CA LYS A 174 -19.59 5.53 -5.19
C LYS A 174 -19.21 6.18 -3.84
N GLU A 175 -19.50 5.51 -2.73
CA GLU A 175 -19.30 6.07 -1.39
C GLU A 175 -17.83 6.34 -1.09
N GLN A 176 -16.95 5.41 -1.45
CA GLN A 176 -15.52 5.60 -1.27
C GLN A 176 -14.98 6.68 -2.23
N TRP A 177 -15.50 6.79 -3.47
CA TRP A 177 -15.15 7.88 -4.37
C TRP A 177 -15.53 9.25 -3.80
N ASP A 178 -16.75 9.41 -3.33
CA ASP A 178 -17.22 10.66 -2.73
C ASP A 178 -16.35 11.06 -1.52
N TRP A 179 -16.02 10.07 -0.69
CA TRP A 179 -15.11 10.25 0.46
C TRP A 179 -13.69 10.63 0.03
N PHE A 180 -13.14 9.96 -0.98
CA PHE A 180 -11.80 10.21 -1.49
C PHE A 180 -11.67 11.60 -2.11
N GLU A 181 -12.61 11.98 -2.97
CA GLU A 181 -12.65 13.32 -3.57
C GLU A 181 -12.74 14.40 -2.51
N SER A 182 -13.62 14.23 -1.52
CA SER A 182 -13.73 15.14 -0.39
C SER A 182 -12.44 15.19 0.44
N SER A 183 -11.78 14.05 0.66
CA SER A 183 -10.53 13.99 1.42
C SER A 183 -9.43 14.78 0.72
N ILE A 184 -9.26 14.61 -0.60
CA ILE A 184 -8.27 15.35 -1.38
C ILE A 184 -8.58 16.85 -1.42
N ALA A 185 -9.84 17.22 -1.68
CA ALA A 185 -10.27 18.62 -1.80
C ALA A 185 -10.10 19.42 -0.51
N ASN A 186 -10.34 18.78 0.65
CA ASN A 186 -10.24 19.42 1.96
C ASN A 186 -8.88 19.23 2.65
N SER A 187 -7.93 18.55 2.02
CA SER A 187 -6.61 18.34 2.60
C SER A 187 -5.78 19.62 2.60
N THR A 188 -5.19 19.95 3.74
CA THR A 188 -4.19 21.02 3.91
C THR A 188 -2.75 20.48 3.87
N ALA A 189 -2.60 19.16 3.78
CA ALA A 189 -1.32 18.50 3.81
C ALA A 189 -0.42 18.90 2.64
N LYS A 190 0.87 19.04 2.90
CA LYS A 190 1.90 19.26 1.86
C LYS A 190 2.30 17.97 1.15
N VAL A 191 2.17 16.86 1.86
CA VAL A 191 2.47 15.52 1.32
C VAL A 191 1.24 14.64 1.49
N ILE A 192 0.78 14.03 0.41
CA ILE A 192 -0.28 13.03 0.43
C ILE A 192 0.30 11.69 -0.03
N ILE A 193 0.13 10.68 0.82
CA ILE A 193 0.53 9.30 0.55
C ILE A 193 -0.74 8.48 0.30
N ILE A 194 -0.87 7.94 -0.90
CA ILE A 194 -2.01 7.09 -1.28
C ILE A 194 -1.58 5.64 -1.15
N LEU A 195 -2.26 4.87 -0.30
CA LEU A 195 -2.08 3.44 -0.22
C LEU A 195 -3.10 2.74 -1.12
N SER A 196 -2.60 1.92 -2.04
CA SER A 196 -3.41 1.10 -2.95
C SER A 196 -2.83 -0.32 -2.96
N SER A 197 -3.62 -1.35 -2.73
CA SER A 197 -3.05 -2.70 -2.75
C SER A 197 -2.54 -3.09 -4.14
N ILE A 198 -3.21 -2.65 -5.21
CA ILE A 198 -2.83 -2.89 -6.60
C ILE A 198 -2.22 -1.65 -7.27
N GLN A 199 -1.38 -1.87 -8.29
CA GLN A 199 -0.65 -0.80 -8.99
C GLN A 199 -1.55 0.17 -9.76
N VAL A 200 -1.25 1.47 -9.64
CA VAL A 200 -1.96 2.59 -10.30
C VAL A 200 -1.32 2.93 -11.66
N LEU A 201 -0.01 3.11 -11.69
CA LEU A 201 0.68 3.57 -12.90
C LEU A 201 0.97 2.44 -13.89
N ALA A 202 1.33 1.26 -13.42
CA ALA A 202 1.67 0.14 -14.28
C ALA A 202 0.54 -0.25 -15.25
N THR A 203 0.93 -0.53 -16.50
CA THR A 203 0.00 -0.86 -17.60
C THR A 203 0.32 -2.16 -18.30
N ASP A 204 1.59 -2.57 -18.32
CA ASP A 204 2.12 -3.55 -19.26
C ASP A 204 2.43 -4.93 -18.63
N HIS A 205 1.52 -5.41 -17.77
CA HIS A 205 1.56 -6.79 -17.27
C HIS A 205 0.17 -7.42 -17.28
N PRO A 206 0.06 -8.77 -17.30
CA PRO A 206 -1.23 -9.47 -17.51
C PRO A 206 -2.08 -9.60 -16.23
N TYR A 207 -1.55 -9.20 -15.06
CA TYR A 207 -2.19 -9.36 -13.76
C TYR A 207 -3.10 -8.18 -13.42
N GLU A 208 -3.74 -8.24 -12.26
CA GLU A 208 -4.63 -7.17 -11.78
C GLU A 208 -3.86 -5.85 -11.59
N LYS A 209 -4.53 -4.76 -11.89
CA LYS A 209 -4.03 -3.38 -11.76
C LYS A 209 -5.16 -2.38 -12.04
N TRP A 210 -4.98 -1.12 -11.67
CA TRP A 210 -5.96 -0.07 -12.00
C TRP A 210 -6.23 0.07 -13.51
N ALA A 211 -5.26 -0.23 -14.35
CA ALA A 211 -5.43 -0.19 -15.80
C ALA A 211 -6.47 -1.20 -16.34
N ASN A 212 -6.89 -2.19 -15.53
CA ASN A 212 -8.03 -3.03 -15.87
C ASN A 212 -9.38 -2.29 -15.80
N PHE A 213 -9.43 -1.12 -15.15
CA PHE A 213 -10.58 -0.23 -15.07
C PHE A 213 -10.17 1.17 -15.55
N PRO A 214 -9.97 1.36 -16.86
CA PRO A 214 -9.33 2.56 -17.41
C PRO A 214 -10.11 3.85 -17.10
N LEU A 215 -11.44 3.81 -17.00
CA LEU A 215 -12.25 4.98 -16.67
C LEU A 215 -11.97 5.46 -15.23
N GLU A 216 -11.93 4.54 -14.28
CA GLU A 216 -11.63 4.87 -12.88
C GLU A 216 -10.16 5.23 -12.68
N ARG A 217 -9.24 4.51 -13.34
CA ARG A 217 -7.82 4.87 -13.32
C ARG A 217 -7.60 6.31 -13.83
N ASN A 218 -8.22 6.66 -14.94
CA ASN A 218 -8.11 8.01 -15.49
C ASN A 218 -8.72 9.07 -14.54
N LYS A 219 -9.83 8.74 -13.87
CA LYS A 219 -10.41 9.60 -12.82
C LYS A 219 -9.42 9.80 -11.67
N LEU A 220 -8.82 8.73 -11.15
CA LEU A 220 -7.83 8.81 -10.07
C LEU A 220 -6.63 9.65 -10.49
N ILE A 221 -6.02 9.35 -11.64
CA ILE A 221 -4.85 10.08 -12.14
C ILE A 221 -5.17 11.57 -12.30
N ARG A 222 -6.34 11.93 -12.84
CA ARG A 222 -6.76 13.32 -12.98
C ARG A 222 -6.85 14.05 -11.64
N ILE A 223 -7.46 13.42 -10.61
CA ILE A 223 -7.58 14.00 -9.28
C ILE A 223 -6.19 14.19 -8.65
N LEU A 224 -5.33 13.17 -8.71
CA LEU A 224 -3.98 13.25 -8.17
C LEU A 224 -3.11 14.24 -8.92
N SER A 225 -3.26 14.36 -10.26
CA SER A 225 -2.56 15.35 -11.06
C SER A 225 -2.95 16.78 -10.70
N GLU A 226 -4.23 17.03 -10.44
CA GLU A 226 -4.68 18.35 -9.98
C GLU A 226 -4.11 18.68 -8.60
N ALA A 227 -4.19 17.73 -7.65
CA ALA A 227 -3.63 17.90 -6.31
C ALA A 227 -2.10 18.09 -6.34
N SER A 228 -1.40 17.49 -7.31
CA SER A 228 0.07 17.57 -7.42
C SER A 228 0.60 18.96 -7.77
N LYS A 229 -0.25 19.90 -8.19
CA LYS A 229 0.12 21.30 -8.43
C LYS A 229 0.52 22.03 -7.15
N GLU A 230 0.01 21.61 -6.00
CA GLU A 230 0.21 22.24 -4.70
C GLU A 230 0.80 21.31 -3.63
N LYS A 231 0.78 20.00 -3.90
CA LYS A 231 1.10 18.95 -2.93
C LYS A 231 2.05 17.92 -3.53
N ARG A 232 2.91 17.34 -2.72
CA ARG A 232 3.68 16.16 -3.14
C ARG A 232 2.80 14.91 -3.00
N ILE A 233 2.57 14.21 -4.10
CA ILE A 233 1.78 12.98 -4.14
C ILE A 233 2.69 11.78 -4.30
N ILE A 234 2.52 10.78 -3.43
CA ILE A 234 3.23 9.50 -3.48
C ILE A 234 2.19 8.39 -3.42
N VAL A 235 2.22 7.49 -4.36
CA VAL A 235 1.41 6.26 -4.35
C VAL A 235 2.29 5.12 -3.84
N VAL A 236 1.73 4.27 -3.00
CA VAL A 236 2.41 3.09 -2.46
C VAL A 236 1.53 1.88 -2.73
N SER A 237 2.10 0.85 -3.38
CA SER A 237 1.33 -0.34 -3.81
C SER A 237 2.02 -1.66 -3.49
N GLY A 238 1.26 -2.77 -3.59
CA GLY A 238 1.66 -4.14 -3.28
C GLY A 238 1.37 -5.14 -4.40
N ASP A 239 0.82 -6.32 -4.08
CA ASP A 239 0.29 -7.39 -4.94
C ASP A 239 1.32 -8.13 -5.83
N ARG A 240 2.25 -7.46 -6.42
CA ARG A 240 2.98 -7.87 -7.61
C ARG A 240 4.02 -8.95 -7.44
N HIS A 241 4.33 -9.38 -6.20
CA HIS A 241 5.42 -10.31 -5.90
C HIS A 241 6.77 -9.87 -6.49
N ARG A 242 6.92 -8.56 -6.68
CA ARG A 242 8.12 -7.84 -7.11
C ARG A 242 8.00 -6.37 -6.74
N SER A 243 9.10 -5.70 -6.64
CA SER A 243 9.14 -4.27 -6.39
C SER A 243 9.55 -3.48 -7.63
N GLY A 244 9.19 -2.20 -7.65
CA GLY A 244 9.53 -1.26 -8.70
C GLY A 244 9.15 0.17 -8.32
N ILE A 245 9.79 1.14 -8.97
CA ILE A 245 9.44 2.55 -8.85
C ILE A 245 8.91 3.01 -10.20
N TYR A 246 7.73 3.63 -10.20
CA TYR A 246 7.05 4.12 -11.39
C TYR A 246 6.81 5.62 -11.24
N GLN A 247 6.87 6.37 -12.33
CA GLN A 247 6.66 7.81 -12.30
C GLN A 247 5.97 8.28 -13.58
N ASN A 248 4.99 9.19 -13.42
CA ASN A 248 4.49 10.02 -14.48
C ASN A 248 4.89 11.49 -14.24
N ASN A 249 4.35 12.43 -15.03
CA ASN A 249 4.66 13.84 -14.88
C ASN A 249 4.16 14.49 -13.58
N PHE A 250 3.33 13.81 -12.80
CA PHE A 250 2.57 14.38 -11.68
C PHE A 250 2.92 13.78 -10.34
N PHE A 251 3.15 12.47 -10.28
CA PHE A 251 3.41 11.75 -9.03
C PHE A 251 4.27 10.51 -9.26
N ILE A 252 4.72 9.95 -8.17
CA ILE A 252 5.54 8.74 -8.15
C ILE A 252 4.80 7.61 -7.43
N GLU A 253 5.00 6.38 -7.88
CA GLU A 253 4.51 5.17 -7.23
C GLU A 253 5.68 4.25 -6.87
N ILE A 254 5.71 3.77 -5.63
CA ILE A 254 6.58 2.69 -5.21
C ILE A 254 5.73 1.44 -4.96
N THR A 255 6.06 0.35 -5.66
CA THR A 255 5.53 -0.98 -5.37
C THR A 255 6.52 -1.73 -4.50
N ALA A 256 6.12 -2.13 -3.29
CA ALA A 256 6.92 -2.90 -2.34
C ALA A 256 6.28 -4.27 -2.12
N SER A 257 6.70 -5.24 -2.88
CA SER A 257 6.19 -6.61 -2.91
C SER A 257 7.28 -7.54 -3.45
N SER A 258 7.79 -8.46 -2.66
CA SER A 258 7.16 -9.27 -1.64
C SER A 258 8.05 -9.42 -0.39
N LEU A 259 7.42 -9.46 0.80
CA LEU A 259 8.16 -9.66 2.04
C LEU A 259 8.73 -11.08 2.20
N ASN A 260 8.07 -12.12 1.67
CA ASN A 260 8.60 -13.51 1.70
C ASN A 260 8.07 -14.43 0.59
N LYS A 261 7.28 -13.91 -0.35
CA LYS A 261 6.68 -14.69 -1.43
C LYS A 261 7.05 -14.10 -2.79
N PRO A 262 8.31 -14.27 -3.23
CA PRO A 262 8.82 -13.67 -4.45
C PRO A 262 8.14 -14.21 -5.71
N GLY A 263 8.08 -13.40 -6.75
CA GLY A 263 7.52 -13.74 -8.04
C GLY A 263 8.49 -14.47 -8.98
N SER A 264 8.05 -14.67 -10.22
CA SER A 264 8.88 -15.26 -11.28
C SER A 264 9.98 -14.28 -11.72
N LYS A 265 11.16 -14.83 -12.04
CA LYS A 265 12.33 -14.09 -12.49
C LYS A 265 12.23 -13.78 -13.99
N PHE A 266 11.45 -12.81 -14.37
CA PHE A 266 11.47 -12.25 -15.73
C PHE A 266 11.51 -10.73 -15.66
N ASN A 267 12.06 -10.10 -16.69
CA ASN A 267 12.06 -8.64 -16.77
C ASN A 267 10.67 -8.16 -17.19
N GLU A 268 10.13 -7.20 -16.45
CA GLU A 268 8.95 -6.44 -16.86
C GLU A 268 9.41 -5.13 -17.49
N SER A 269 8.72 -4.72 -18.54
CA SER A 269 8.82 -3.38 -19.10
C SER A 269 7.51 -2.65 -18.85
N ASP A 270 7.59 -1.35 -18.63
CA ASP A 270 6.42 -0.48 -18.51
C ASP A 270 6.85 0.96 -18.83
N PRO A 271 6.04 1.75 -19.54
CA PRO A 271 6.40 3.12 -19.91
C PRO A 271 6.62 4.05 -18.70
N PHE A 272 6.09 3.71 -17.53
CA PHE A 272 6.24 4.49 -16.30
C PHE A 272 7.34 3.98 -15.38
N LEU A 273 7.92 2.80 -15.65
CA LEU A 273 8.93 2.17 -14.80
C LEU A 273 10.26 2.93 -14.84
N LEU A 274 10.79 3.28 -13.67
CA LEU A 274 12.13 3.84 -13.51
C LEU A 274 13.15 2.72 -13.27
N GLY A 275 13.93 2.39 -14.29
CA GLY A 275 14.93 1.32 -14.24
C GLY A 275 14.31 -0.05 -14.48
N GLN A 276 14.35 -0.93 -13.49
CA GLN A 276 13.86 -2.31 -13.60
C GLN A 276 13.02 -2.72 -12.38
N THR A 277 12.29 -3.82 -12.50
CA THR A 277 11.62 -4.47 -11.36
C THR A 277 12.53 -5.50 -10.70
N PHE A 278 12.27 -5.77 -9.40
CA PHE A 278 13.05 -6.70 -8.59
C PHE A 278 12.12 -7.80 -8.05
N PRO A 279 12.22 -9.03 -8.57
CA PRO A 279 11.32 -10.14 -8.22
C PRO A 279 11.72 -10.91 -6.94
N GLU A 280 12.85 -10.59 -6.34
CA GLU A 280 13.33 -11.18 -5.08
C GLU A 280 12.54 -10.71 -3.86
N ILE A 281 12.77 -11.35 -2.71
CA ILE A 281 12.30 -10.87 -1.39
C ILE A 281 12.81 -9.44 -1.17
N ASN A 282 11.89 -8.52 -0.90
CA ASN A 282 12.18 -7.10 -0.83
C ASN A 282 11.25 -6.36 0.14
N TYR A 283 11.64 -5.15 0.50
CA TYR A 283 10.83 -4.17 1.20
C TYR A 283 11.11 -2.77 0.66
N GLY A 284 10.16 -1.88 0.86
CA GLY A 284 10.32 -0.46 0.56
C GLY A 284 10.61 0.36 1.82
N ILE A 285 11.22 1.53 1.61
CA ILE A 285 11.35 2.59 2.61
C ILE A 285 10.77 3.88 2.04
N LEU A 286 9.98 4.56 2.85
CA LEU A 286 9.56 5.94 2.62
C LEU A 286 10.15 6.79 3.75
N ASP A 287 11.16 7.57 3.44
CA ASP A 287 11.87 8.44 4.37
C ASP A 287 11.51 9.91 4.11
N ILE A 288 10.86 10.56 5.06
CA ILE A 288 10.37 11.93 4.97
C ILE A 288 11.19 12.80 5.92
N GLN A 289 11.90 13.78 5.38
CA GLN A 289 12.82 14.65 6.09
C GLN A 289 12.46 16.12 5.88
N PRO A 290 11.48 16.66 6.64
CA PRO A 290 10.97 18.02 6.45
C PRO A 290 12.02 19.09 6.51
N THR A 291 12.92 19.04 7.49
CA THR A 291 14.00 20.02 7.69
C THR A 291 15.00 20.06 6.53
N GLN A 292 15.09 18.98 5.74
CA GLN A 292 15.91 18.90 4.54
C GLN A 292 15.12 19.12 3.25
N ASN A 293 13.82 19.45 3.36
CA ASN A 293 12.90 19.56 2.23
C ASN A 293 12.94 18.32 1.32
N ARG A 294 13.01 17.11 1.90
CA ARG A 294 13.35 15.91 1.15
C ARG A 294 12.45 14.73 1.50
N ILE A 295 12.07 13.98 0.46
CA ILE A 295 11.48 12.66 0.58
C ILE A 295 12.33 11.71 -0.26
N THR A 296 12.67 10.55 0.33
CA THR A 296 13.34 9.47 -0.39
C THR A 296 12.48 8.22 -0.32
N ILE A 297 12.17 7.62 -1.47
CA ILE A 297 11.64 6.27 -1.58
C ILE A 297 12.75 5.34 -2.05
N SER A 298 12.84 4.16 -1.45
CA SER A 298 13.85 3.17 -1.83
C SER A 298 13.35 1.75 -1.66
N ILE A 299 13.93 0.85 -2.44
CA ILE A 299 13.67 -0.59 -2.43
C ILE A 299 14.94 -1.28 -1.96
N HIS A 300 14.79 -2.26 -1.09
CA HIS A 300 15.88 -3.03 -0.49
C HIS A 300 15.60 -4.53 -0.57
N ASP A 301 16.66 -5.33 -0.70
CA ASP A 301 16.57 -6.79 -0.62
C ASP A 301 16.49 -7.29 0.84
N LYS A 302 16.42 -8.60 0.99
CA LYS A 302 16.33 -9.24 2.31
C LYS A 302 17.58 -9.10 3.18
N GLU A 303 18.72 -8.72 2.62
CA GLU A 303 19.95 -8.38 3.32
C GLU A 303 20.04 -6.89 3.71
N GLY A 304 19.12 -6.05 3.21
CA GLY A 304 19.11 -4.59 3.42
C GLY A 304 19.92 -3.82 2.39
N LYS A 305 20.35 -4.47 1.30
CA LYS A 305 21.05 -3.78 0.21
C LYS A 305 20.05 -2.99 -0.63
N GLY A 306 20.35 -1.71 -0.88
CA GLY A 306 19.56 -0.87 -1.78
C GLY A 306 19.57 -1.39 -3.22
N LEU A 307 18.40 -1.54 -3.79
CA LEU A 307 18.18 -2.01 -5.17
C LEU A 307 17.83 -0.86 -6.11
N ASN A 308 16.98 0.06 -5.67
CA ASN A 308 16.59 1.26 -6.40
C ASN A 308 16.14 2.35 -5.43
N SER A 309 16.28 3.61 -5.82
CA SER A 309 15.81 4.73 -5.02
C SER A 309 15.48 5.95 -5.86
N LYS A 310 14.62 6.79 -5.33
CA LYS A 310 14.31 8.12 -5.89
C LYS A 310 14.15 9.12 -4.76
N THR A 311 14.82 10.25 -4.90
CA THR A 311 14.69 11.39 -3.99
C THR A 311 13.96 12.53 -4.70
N MET A 312 13.14 13.26 -3.96
CA MET A 312 12.37 14.41 -4.42
C MET A 312 12.22 15.45 -3.32
N ASP A 313 11.98 16.70 -3.71
CA ASP A 313 11.67 17.77 -2.78
C ASP A 313 10.22 17.68 -2.30
N ILE A 314 9.96 18.20 -1.10
CA ILE A 314 8.59 18.34 -0.57
C ILE A 314 7.88 19.54 -1.23
N TYR A 315 8.62 20.65 -1.43
CA TYR A 315 8.14 21.92 -2.00
C TYR A 315 8.61 22.11 -3.43
#